data_a95d2463487379c53d5103f4aa1ef631
#
_entry.id   a95d2463487379c53d5103f4aa1ef631
#
_cell.length_a   1.000
_cell.length_b   1.000
_cell.length_c   1.000
_cell.angle_alpha   90.00
_cell.angle_beta   90.00
_cell.angle_gamma   90.00
#
_symmetry.space_group_name_H-M   'P 1'
#
loop_
_entity.id
_entity.type
_entity.pdbx_description
1 polymer ?
#
loop_
_entity_poly.entity_id
_entity_poly.type
_entity_poly.pdbx_seq_one_letter_code
_entity_poly.pdbx_strand_id
1 'polypeptide(L)'
;MSVSNRIEYLYIDDCPSHPEALELLRDVLAERGVDAQIEVREVHSDDEAVALDFPGSPTIRIDGHDVDPNGASTRPSLSCRIYRLADGRVAPLPTREQIETALG
;
A
#
# COMPACT_ATOMS: atom_id res chain seq x y z
N MET A 1 14.87 -22.64 3.22
CA MET A 1 14.98 -21.55 2.24
C MET A 1 14.03 -20.43 2.65
N SER A 2 14.55 -19.27 2.91
CA SER A 2 13.72 -18.14 3.30
C SER A 2 13.13 -17.49 2.06
N VAL A 3 11.85 -17.20 2.12
CA VAL A 3 11.17 -16.43 1.07
C VAL A 3 11.14 -14.98 1.53
N SER A 4 11.80 -14.12 0.77
CA SER A 4 11.76 -12.68 1.04
C SER A 4 10.58 -12.07 0.33
N ASN A 5 9.71 -11.42 1.08
CA ASN A 5 8.63 -10.64 0.48
C ASN A 5 9.22 -9.35 -0.08
N ARG A 6 8.73 -8.97 -1.27
CA ARG A 6 9.04 -7.67 -1.83
C ARG A 6 7.91 -6.72 -1.44
N ILE A 7 8.26 -5.68 -0.71
CA ILE A 7 7.27 -4.75 -0.18
C ILE A 7 7.54 -3.36 -0.75
N GLU A 8 6.52 -2.81 -1.40
CA GLU A 8 6.58 -1.49 -1.99
C GLU A 8 5.55 -0.59 -1.32
N TYR A 9 5.97 0.61 -1.00
CA TYR A 9 5.11 1.65 -0.44
C TYR A 9 5.18 2.88 -1.32
N LEU A 10 4.08 3.20 -1.97
CA LEU A 10 3.99 4.31 -2.91
C LEU A 10 3.08 5.39 -2.34
N TYR A 11 3.51 6.65 -2.42
CA TYR A 11 2.76 7.75 -1.82
C TYR A 11 2.97 9.06 -2.57
N ILE A 12 2.11 10.03 -2.29
CA ILE A 12 2.31 11.42 -2.70
C ILE A 12 2.56 12.29 -1.47
N ASP A 13 3.35 13.35 -1.64
CA ASP A 13 3.76 14.22 -0.55
C ASP A 13 2.57 14.90 0.17
N ASP A 14 1.53 15.23 -0.58
CA ASP A 14 0.34 15.91 -0.05
C ASP A 14 -0.64 14.98 0.65
N CYS A 15 -0.35 13.70 0.78
CA CYS A 15 -1.29 12.74 1.38
C CYS A 15 -1.24 12.80 2.90
N PRO A 16 -2.33 13.19 3.57
CA PRO A 16 -2.34 13.27 5.03
C PRO A 16 -2.29 11.89 5.70
N SER A 17 -2.64 10.84 4.99
CA SER A 17 -2.62 9.47 5.53
C SER A 17 -1.27 8.78 5.41
N HIS A 18 -0.35 9.37 4.66
CA HIS A 18 0.93 8.72 4.36
C HIS A 18 1.70 8.27 5.60
N PRO A 19 1.99 9.12 6.60
CA PRO A 19 2.83 8.68 7.71
C PRO A 19 2.19 7.54 8.51
N GLU A 20 0.88 7.60 8.72
CA GLU A 20 0.16 6.58 9.47
C GLU A 20 0.14 5.23 8.76
N ALA A 21 -0.03 5.24 7.45
CA ALA A 21 -0.05 4.01 6.65
C ALA A 21 1.30 3.30 6.68
N LEU A 22 2.38 4.05 6.57
CA LEU A 22 3.73 3.49 6.63
C LEU A 22 4.02 2.90 8.01
N GLU A 23 3.61 3.60 9.05
CA GLU A 23 3.77 3.13 10.43
C GLU A 23 2.98 1.84 10.67
N LEU A 24 1.74 1.79 10.18
CA LEU A 24 0.92 0.59 10.26
C LEU A 24 1.59 -0.60 9.56
N LEU A 25 2.14 -0.37 8.38
CA LEU A 25 2.84 -1.42 7.63
C LEU A 25 4.03 -1.94 8.42
N ARG A 26 4.83 -1.06 8.99
CA ARG A 26 5.99 -1.45 9.80
C ARG A 26 5.58 -2.24 11.03
N ASP A 27 4.50 -1.83 11.69
CA ASP A 27 3.99 -2.52 12.87
C ASP A 27 3.55 -3.94 12.54
N VAL A 28 2.82 -4.12 11.45
CA VAL A 28 2.37 -5.44 11.02
C VAL A 28 3.55 -6.35 10.69
N LEU A 29 4.54 -5.82 9.97
CA LEU A 29 5.73 -6.59 9.64
C LEU A 29 6.49 -7.04 10.89
N ALA A 30 6.63 -6.14 11.87
CA ALA A 30 7.30 -6.46 13.13
C ALA A 30 6.55 -7.53 13.90
N GLU A 31 5.24 -7.45 13.99
CA GLU A 31 4.43 -8.43 14.71
C GLU A 31 4.43 -9.80 14.04
N ARG A 32 4.49 -9.84 12.71
CA ARG A 32 4.54 -11.08 11.96
C ARG A 32 5.95 -11.66 11.86
N GLY A 33 6.94 -10.95 12.37
CA GLY A 33 8.33 -11.37 12.26
C GLY A 33 8.86 -11.39 10.84
N VAL A 34 8.31 -10.55 9.96
CA VAL A 34 8.75 -10.46 8.58
C VAL A 34 9.91 -9.50 8.50
N ASP A 35 11.07 -10.02 8.12
CA ASP A 35 12.28 -9.22 7.96
C ASP A 35 12.45 -8.86 6.49
N ALA A 36 11.72 -7.86 6.05
CA ALA A 36 11.74 -7.39 4.67
C ALA A 36 11.97 -5.90 4.63
N GLN A 37 12.72 -5.45 3.63
CA GLN A 37 12.92 -4.02 3.39
C GLN A 37 11.72 -3.47 2.63
N ILE A 38 11.29 -2.29 3.02
CA ILE A 38 10.21 -1.59 2.34
C ILE A 38 10.81 -0.63 1.34
N GLU A 39 10.47 -0.79 0.06
CA GLU A 39 10.84 0.18 -0.95
C GLU A 39 9.85 1.32 -0.88
N VAL A 40 10.28 2.44 -0.30
CA VAL A 40 9.44 3.63 -0.17
C VAL A 40 9.69 4.53 -1.38
N ARG A 41 8.63 4.87 -2.10
CA ARG A 41 8.75 5.69 -3.30
C ARG A 41 7.68 6.76 -3.34
N GLU A 42 8.11 7.99 -3.53
CA GLU A 42 7.20 9.11 -3.76
C GLU A 42 6.85 9.20 -5.25
N VAL A 43 5.56 9.36 -5.55
CA VAL A 43 5.08 9.54 -6.92
C VAL A 43 4.90 11.03 -7.16
N HIS A 44 5.58 11.58 -8.17
CA HIS A 44 5.70 13.03 -8.36
C HIS A 44 4.84 13.59 -9.50
N SER A 45 4.36 12.75 -10.39
CA SER A 45 3.64 13.23 -11.58
C SER A 45 2.58 12.25 -12.04
N ASP A 46 1.65 12.72 -12.83
CA ASP A 46 0.63 11.87 -13.45
C ASP A 46 1.26 10.81 -14.36
N ASP A 47 2.33 11.14 -15.04
CA ASP A 47 3.05 10.19 -15.89
C ASP A 47 3.65 9.05 -15.08
N GLU A 48 4.22 9.36 -13.92
CA GLU A 48 4.71 8.32 -13.00
C GLU A 48 3.56 7.46 -12.48
N ALA A 49 2.43 8.07 -12.14
CA ALA A 49 1.28 7.34 -11.66
C ALA A 49 0.80 6.33 -12.69
N VAL A 50 0.74 6.73 -13.95
CA VAL A 50 0.36 5.84 -15.04
C VAL A 50 1.39 4.73 -15.23
N ALA A 51 2.68 5.08 -15.22
CA ALA A 51 3.75 4.10 -15.42
C ALA A 51 3.79 3.04 -14.32
N LEU A 52 3.38 3.41 -13.10
CA LEU A 52 3.40 2.52 -11.94
C LEU A 52 2.04 1.87 -11.67
N ASP A 53 1.03 2.16 -12.48
CA ASP A 53 -0.37 1.77 -12.20
C ASP A 53 -0.79 2.19 -10.79
N PHE A 54 -0.41 3.39 -10.39
CA PHE A 54 -0.60 3.92 -9.04
C PHE A 54 -2.04 4.37 -8.81
N PRO A 55 -2.83 3.62 -8.03
CA PRO A 55 -4.27 3.93 -7.86
C PRO A 55 -4.54 5.06 -6.89
N GLY A 56 -3.51 5.62 -6.28
CA GLY A 56 -3.64 6.69 -5.30
C GLY A 56 -2.82 6.42 -4.07
N SER A 57 -2.66 7.43 -3.24
CA SER A 57 -1.82 7.36 -2.04
C SER A 57 -2.65 7.05 -0.79
N PRO A 58 -2.15 6.23 0.11
CA PRO A 58 -0.95 5.40 -0.01
C PRO A 58 -1.26 4.06 -0.70
N THR A 59 -0.29 3.53 -1.42
CA THR A 59 -0.41 2.20 -2.04
C THR A 59 0.65 1.29 -1.44
N ILE A 60 0.22 0.12 -0.97
CA ILE A 60 1.11 -0.91 -0.44
C ILE A 60 0.98 -2.13 -1.34
N ARG A 61 2.10 -2.59 -1.89
CA ARG A 61 2.15 -3.79 -2.72
C ARG A 61 3.08 -4.80 -2.07
N ILE A 62 2.60 -6.02 -1.94
CA ILE A 62 3.38 -7.12 -1.41
C ILE A 62 3.52 -8.16 -2.52
N ASP A 63 4.76 -8.43 -2.91
CA ASP A 63 5.09 -9.33 -4.03
C ASP A 63 4.37 -8.92 -5.33
N GLY A 64 4.24 -7.61 -5.55
CA GLY A 64 3.62 -7.07 -6.74
C GLY A 64 2.11 -6.93 -6.68
N HIS A 65 1.48 -7.33 -5.59
CA HIS A 65 0.03 -7.29 -5.44
C HIS A 65 -0.40 -6.23 -4.44
N ASP A 66 -1.38 -5.41 -4.83
CA ASP A 66 -1.96 -4.40 -3.94
C ASP A 66 -2.65 -5.11 -2.77
N VAL A 67 -2.46 -4.58 -1.55
CA VAL A 67 -3.10 -5.17 -0.35
C VAL A 67 -4.62 -5.06 -0.40
N ASP A 68 -5.14 -4.11 -1.18
CA ASP A 68 -6.56 -4.06 -1.52
C ASP A 68 -6.70 -4.50 -2.98
N PRO A 69 -7.32 -5.66 -3.27
CA PRO A 69 -7.46 -6.13 -4.65
C PRO A 69 -8.17 -5.16 -5.59
N ASN A 70 -9.00 -4.27 -5.05
CA ASN A 70 -9.68 -3.25 -5.85
C ASN A 70 -8.71 -2.22 -6.42
N GLY A 71 -7.52 -2.08 -5.84
CA GLY A 71 -6.50 -1.18 -6.35
C GLY A 71 -6.04 -1.53 -7.75
N ALA A 72 -6.03 -2.82 -8.09
CA ALA A 72 -5.58 -3.28 -9.41
C ALA A 72 -6.52 -2.83 -10.54
N SER A 73 -7.79 -2.57 -10.24
CA SER A 73 -8.77 -2.13 -11.23
C SER A 73 -9.07 -0.62 -11.16
N THR A 74 -8.40 0.08 -10.27
CA THR A 74 -8.57 1.52 -10.10
C THR A 74 -7.69 2.28 -11.10
N ARG A 75 -8.22 3.34 -11.68
CA ARG A 75 -7.42 4.18 -12.59
C ARG A 75 -6.25 4.83 -11.85
N PRO A 76 -5.08 4.89 -12.50
CA PRO A 76 -3.95 5.63 -11.93
C PRO A 76 -4.32 7.09 -11.66
N SER A 77 -3.92 7.60 -10.50
CA SER A 77 -4.25 8.95 -10.09
C SER A 77 -3.23 9.48 -9.08
N LEU A 78 -2.81 10.72 -9.27
CA LEU A 78 -1.93 11.40 -8.32
C LEU A 78 -2.78 12.06 -7.22
N SER A 79 -3.48 11.24 -6.45
CA SER A 79 -4.41 11.69 -5.42
C SER A 79 -4.47 10.67 -4.28
N CYS A 80 -5.20 11.01 -3.23
CA CYS A 80 -5.45 10.07 -2.15
C CYS A 80 -6.45 9.01 -2.60
N ARG A 81 -6.30 7.80 -2.06
CA ARG A 81 -7.22 6.72 -2.36
C ARG A 81 -7.98 6.33 -1.11
N ILE A 82 -9.03 5.55 -1.31
CA ILE A 82 -9.78 4.94 -0.22
C ILE A 82 -9.61 3.42 -0.27
N TYR A 83 -9.64 2.80 0.91
CA TYR A 83 -9.61 1.35 1.06
C TYR A 83 -10.98 0.88 1.54
N ARG A 84 -11.42 -0.26 1.02
CA ARG A 84 -12.68 -0.86 1.45
C ARG A 84 -12.43 -1.81 2.61
N LEU A 85 -13.19 -1.62 3.67
CA LEU A 85 -13.15 -2.50 4.83
C LEU A 85 -14.06 -3.70 4.60
N ALA A 86 -13.90 -4.74 5.42
CA ALA A 86 -14.68 -5.96 5.30
C ALA A 86 -16.20 -5.74 5.45
N ASP A 87 -16.58 -4.71 6.21
CA ASP A 87 -18.00 -4.37 6.43
C ASP A 87 -18.57 -3.43 5.37
N GLY A 88 -17.81 -3.10 4.33
CA GLY A 88 -18.24 -2.23 3.24
C GLY A 88 -17.96 -0.74 3.46
N ARG A 89 -17.50 -0.35 4.63
CA ARG A 89 -17.08 1.04 4.87
C ARG A 89 -15.79 1.33 4.14
N VAL A 90 -15.45 2.60 4.03
CA VAL A 90 -14.21 3.03 3.38
C VAL A 90 -13.35 3.80 4.37
N ALA A 91 -12.03 3.74 4.16
CA ALA A 91 -11.07 4.41 5.01
C ALA A 91 -9.88 4.89 4.17
N PRO A 92 -9.17 5.93 4.62
CA PRO A 92 -7.99 6.42 3.90
C PRO A 92 -6.75 5.51 4.05
N LEU A 93 -6.81 4.55 4.95
CA LEU A 93 -5.72 3.61 5.24
C LEU A 93 -6.20 2.18 5.00
N PRO A 94 -5.30 1.26 4.62
CA PRO A 94 -5.64 -0.14 4.62
C PRO A 94 -5.83 -0.63 6.06
N THR A 95 -6.47 -1.78 6.20
CA THR A 95 -6.59 -2.41 7.52
C THR A 95 -5.37 -3.29 7.77
N ARG A 96 -5.10 -3.51 9.05
CA ARG A 96 -4.09 -4.49 9.47
C ARG A 96 -4.37 -5.86 8.83
N GLU A 97 -5.63 -6.27 8.80
CA GLU A 97 -6.06 -7.53 8.21
C GLU A 97 -5.73 -7.63 6.72
N GLN A 98 -5.92 -6.55 5.97
CA GLN A 98 -5.58 -6.53 4.55
C GLN A 98 -4.08 -6.77 4.33
N ILE A 99 -3.25 -6.13 5.14
CA ILE A 99 -1.80 -6.32 5.06
C ILE A 99 -1.42 -7.75 5.44
N GLU A 100 -2.00 -8.26 6.52
CA GLU A 100 -1.72 -9.62 6.99
C GLU A 100 -2.12 -10.66 5.97
N THR A 101 -3.29 -10.50 5.36
CA THR A 101 -3.77 -11.42 4.33
C THR A 101 -2.84 -11.41 3.11
N ALA A 102 -2.34 -10.24 2.72
CA ALA A 102 -1.43 -10.12 1.59
C ALA A 102 -0.07 -10.75 1.87
N LEU A 103 0.35 -10.78 3.12
CA LEU A 103 1.61 -11.43 3.51
C LEU A 103 1.50 -12.96 3.48
N GLY A 104 0.32 -13.48 3.62
CA GLY A 104 0.08 -14.94 3.58
C GLY A 104 0.14 -15.64 4.93
#